data_2d177f3cd9fe2395923de7892e4f17c9
#
_entry.id   2d177f3cd9fe2395923de7892e4f17c9
#
_cell.length_a   1.000
_cell.length_b   1.000
_cell.length_c   1.000
_cell.angle_alpha   90.00
_cell.angle_beta   90.00
_cell.angle_gamma   90.00
#
_symmetry.space_group_name_H-M   'P 1'
#
loop_
_entity.id
_entity.type
_entity.pdbx_description
1 polymer ?
#
loop_
_entity_poly.entity_id
_entity_poly.type
_entity_poly.pdbx_seq_one_letter_code
_entity_poly.pdbx_strand_id
1 'polypeptide(L)'
;MAIGNVVGSNIFNVLMIIGCTALVLPIQVGQGTMSKEIPLVILSALVLTCFANDCILDGGSRDIISRIDGLVLLGFFLIFMRYTFAIARNGNEDGGEEQKVKELPAWKSALYIIGGLAGLIFGGQFFVDGACGIARSLGVSDSIIGLTLVAGGTSLPELATSVTAALKKNPGIAIGNVIGSNLFNVFFVLGCSASLSPLPMGNINNIDMAVLVGSSILFWLVGWFFKKRTITRIEGGLLVVCYIAYTAFLISQQ
;
A
#
# COMPACT_ATOMS: atom_id res chain seq x y z
N MET A 1 -7.07 12.23 10.29
CA MET A 1 -7.59 10.96 9.73
C MET A 1 -6.98 10.60 8.36
N ALA A 2 -6.93 11.49 7.37
CA ALA A 2 -6.42 11.14 6.03
C ALA A 2 -4.97 10.62 6.02
N ILE A 3 -4.03 11.31 6.67
CA ILE A 3 -2.62 10.90 6.73
C ILE A 3 -2.48 9.53 7.40
N GLY A 4 -3.14 9.31 8.55
CA GLY A 4 -3.06 8.04 9.26
C GLY A 4 -3.57 6.86 8.45
N ASN A 5 -4.68 7.04 7.72
CA ASN A 5 -5.20 6.01 6.83
C ASN A 5 -4.21 5.68 5.70
N VAL A 6 -3.62 6.70 5.06
CA VAL A 6 -2.65 6.49 3.99
C VAL A 6 -1.37 5.83 4.50
N VAL A 7 -0.80 6.31 5.61
CA VAL A 7 0.41 5.72 6.21
C VAL A 7 0.15 4.28 6.64
N GLY A 8 -0.95 4.04 7.38
CA GLY A 8 -1.32 2.70 7.83
C GLY A 8 -1.58 1.73 6.68
N SER A 9 -2.34 2.15 5.66
CA SER A 9 -2.60 1.33 4.46
C SER A 9 -1.32 1.01 3.70
N ASN A 10 -0.40 1.96 3.55
CA ASN A 10 0.86 1.74 2.84
C ASN A 10 1.78 0.76 3.58
N ILE A 11 1.87 0.86 4.91
CA ILE A 11 2.60 -0.10 5.76
C ILE A 11 1.95 -1.50 5.65
N PHE A 12 0.61 -1.57 5.75
CA PHE A 12 -0.15 -2.81 5.60
C PHE A 12 0.08 -3.46 4.22
N ASN A 13 0.01 -2.67 3.17
CA ASN A 13 0.21 -3.14 1.79
C ASN A 13 1.60 -3.78 1.61
N VAL A 14 2.65 -3.13 2.10
CA VAL A 14 4.02 -3.63 1.97
C VAL A 14 4.27 -4.84 2.87
N LEU A 15 3.93 -4.75 4.15
CA LEU A 15 4.29 -5.79 5.11
C LEU A 15 3.29 -6.95 5.10
N MET A 16 2.00 -6.66 5.13
CA MET A 16 0.96 -7.69 5.27
C MET A 16 0.57 -8.28 3.92
N ILE A 17 0.26 -7.45 2.90
CA ILE A 17 -0.23 -7.98 1.61
C ILE A 17 0.88 -8.70 0.86
N ILE A 18 2.07 -8.09 0.70
CA ILE A 18 3.20 -8.78 0.06
C ILE A 18 3.58 -10.02 0.86
N GLY A 19 3.62 -9.91 2.20
CA GLY A 19 3.94 -11.02 3.09
C GLY A 19 2.99 -12.20 2.92
N CYS A 20 1.68 -11.98 3.04
CA CYS A 20 0.66 -13.02 2.85
C CYS A 20 0.69 -13.61 1.44
N THR A 21 0.85 -12.77 0.43
CA THR A 21 0.94 -13.20 -0.96
C THR A 21 2.14 -14.12 -1.19
N ALA A 22 3.31 -13.77 -0.64
CA ALA A 22 4.52 -14.57 -0.75
C ALA A 22 4.44 -15.89 0.04
N LEU A 23 3.71 -15.93 1.16
CA LEU A 23 3.42 -17.17 1.90
C LEU A 23 2.60 -18.16 1.05
N VAL A 24 1.63 -17.64 0.28
CA VAL A 24 0.81 -18.46 -0.63
C VAL A 24 1.65 -18.94 -1.82
N LEU A 25 2.30 -18.02 -2.51
CA LEU A 25 3.15 -18.31 -3.67
C LEU A 25 4.37 -17.38 -3.67
N PRO A 26 5.61 -17.91 -3.76
CA PRO A 26 6.80 -17.08 -3.94
C PRO A 26 6.65 -16.13 -5.12
N ILE A 27 7.02 -14.87 -4.90
CA ILE A 27 6.77 -13.78 -5.84
C ILE A 27 8.07 -13.46 -6.59
N GLN A 28 8.08 -13.62 -7.89
CA GLN A 28 9.17 -13.09 -8.72
C GLN A 28 8.92 -11.62 -9.01
N VAL A 29 9.92 -10.78 -8.68
CA VAL A 29 9.88 -9.34 -8.93
C VAL A 29 10.62 -9.05 -10.22
N GLY A 30 9.95 -8.41 -11.18
CA GLY A 30 10.54 -8.01 -12.46
C GLY A 30 11.69 -7.02 -12.28
N GLN A 31 12.60 -6.96 -13.25
CA GLN A 31 13.75 -6.05 -13.18
C GLN A 31 13.32 -4.59 -13.20
N GLY A 32 12.32 -4.25 -14.00
CA GLY A 32 11.77 -2.90 -14.08
C GLY A 32 11.17 -2.47 -12.75
N THR A 33 10.40 -3.35 -12.13
CA THR A 33 9.77 -3.13 -10.81
C THR A 33 10.83 -2.92 -9.73
N MET A 34 11.88 -3.75 -9.69
CA MET A 34 12.99 -3.59 -8.73
C MET A 34 13.77 -2.30 -8.90
N SER A 35 14.03 -1.89 -10.15
CA SER A 35 14.94 -0.78 -10.42
C SER A 35 14.23 0.57 -10.53
N LYS A 36 12.91 0.61 -10.75
CA LYS A 36 12.16 1.84 -10.99
C LYS A 36 10.97 2.00 -10.04
N GLU A 37 10.11 0.98 -9.91
CA GLU A 37 8.83 1.12 -9.21
C GLU A 37 8.99 1.07 -7.69
N ILE A 38 9.74 0.09 -7.15
CA ILE A 38 9.99 0.03 -5.70
C ILE A 38 10.80 1.23 -5.20
N PRO A 39 11.87 1.70 -5.89
CA PRO A 39 12.52 2.97 -5.56
C PRO A 39 11.58 4.17 -5.56
N LEU A 40 10.58 4.20 -6.45
CA LEU A 40 9.58 5.26 -6.46
C LEU A 40 8.65 5.19 -5.22
N VAL A 41 8.32 3.98 -4.74
CA VAL A 41 7.59 3.81 -3.46
C VAL A 41 8.43 4.31 -2.29
N ILE A 42 9.74 4.01 -2.25
CA ILE A 42 10.65 4.53 -1.22
C ILE A 42 10.70 6.06 -1.29
N LEU A 43 10.83 6.61 -2.50
CA LEU A 43 10.84 8.05 -2.71
C LEU A 43 9.54 8.70 -2.21
N SER A 44 8.38 8.10 -2.50
CA SER A 44 7.09 8.61 -2.03
C SER A 44 6.99 8.65 -0.50
N ALA A 45 7.51 7.61 0.17
CA ALA A 45 7.57 7.55 1.63
C ALA A 45 8.53 8.61 2.22
N LEU A 46 9.70 8.81 1.58
CA LEU A 46 10.66 9.84 1.99
C LEU A 46 10.10 11.25 1.80
N VAL A 47 9.51 11.55 0.65
CA VAL A 47 8.89 12.85 0.37
C VAL A 47 7.77 13.13 1.37
N LEU A 48 6.90 12.14 1.64
CA LEU A 48 5.87 12.30 2.66
C LEU A 48 6.47 12.56 4.05
N THR A 49 7.53 11.86 4.41
CA THR A 49 8.23 12.06 5.69
C THR A 49 8.85 13.45 5.79
N CYS A 50 9.41 13.98 4.70
CA CYS A 50 9.93 15.36 4.67
C CYS A 50 8.81 16.38 4.87
N PHE A 51 7.70 16.26 4.13
CA PHE A 51 6.56 17.18 4.26
C PHE A 51 5.84 17.10 5.61
N ALA A 52 5.98 15.97 6.29
CA ALA A 52 5.39 15.72 7.61
C ALA A 52 6.26 16.21 8.78
N ASN A 53 7.42 16.81 8.54
CA ASN A 53 8.42 17.18 9.56
C ASN A 53 8.90 18.62 9.42
N ASP A 54 7.99 19.58 9.18
CA ASP A 54 8.30 21.01 9.07
C ASP A 54 8.96 21.56 10.34
N CYS A 55 8.54 21.07 11.52
CA CYS A 55 9.11 21.51 12.80
C CYS A 55 10.59 21.14 12.92
N ILE A 56 10.98 19.96 12.42
CA ILE A 56 12.37 19.47 12.53
C ILE A 56 13.23 20.06 11.41
N LEU A 57 12.69 20.16 10.19
CA LEU A 57 13.46 20.55 9.00
C LEU A 57 13.59 22.06 8.85
N ASP A 58 12.48 22.80 9.08
CA ASP A 58 12.39 24.24 8.85
C ASP A 58 12.21 25.06 10.14
N GLY A 59 12.16 24.41 11.31
CA GLY A 59 11.86 25.07 12.58
C GLY A 59 10.43 25.62 12.65
N GLY A 60 9.52 25.04 11.89
CA GLY A 60 8.10 25.39 11.87
C GLY A 60 7.44 25.22 13.24
N SER A 61 6.33 25.87 13.46
CA SER A 61 5.58 25.77 14.73
C SER A 61 4.65 24.55 14.78
N ARG A 62 4.38 23.91 13.66
CA ARG A 62 3.49 22.75 13.53
C ARG A 62 3.87 21.91 12.30
N ASP A 63 3.73 20.60 12.43
CA ASP A 63 3.88 19.66 11.30
C ASP A 63 2.56 19.58 10.54
N ILE A 64 2.54 20.08 9.31
CA ILE A 64 1.34 20.22 8.47
C ILE A 64 1.71 19.96 7.02
N ILE A 65 1.06 19.00 6.38
CA ILE A 65 1.17 18.90 4.92
C ILE A 65 0.38 20.08 4.31
N SER A 66 1.11 21.01 3.74
CA SER A 66 0.57 22.26 3.18
C SER A 66 -0.11 22.04 1.82
N ARG A 67 -0.79 23.08 1.30
CA ARG A 67 -1.34 23.04 -0.06
C ARG A 67 -0.25 22.94 -1.13
N ILE A 68 0.91 23.54 -0.88
CA ILE A 68 2.04 23.47 -1.81
C ILE A 68 2.56 22.05 -1.89
N ASP A 69 2.72 21.36 -0.74
CA ASP A 69 3.11 19.97 -0.70
C ASP A 69 2.10 19.08 -1.44
N GLY A 70 0.80 19.35 -1.27
CA GLY A 70 -0.26 18.68 -2.01
C GLY A 70 -0.11 18.84 -3.53
N LEU A 71 0.19 20.03 -4.03
CA LEU A 71 0.43 20.29 -5.46
C LEU A 71 1.69 19.58 -5.95
N VAL A 72 2.75 19.54 -5.14
CA VAL A 72 3.98 18.78 -5.47
C VAL A 72 3.70 17.30 -5.57
N LEU A 73 2.94 16.72 -4.61
CA LEU A 73 2.52 15.32 -4.67
C LEU A 73 1.70 15.01 -5.93
N LEU A 74 0.78 15.91 -6.33
CA LEU A 74 0.04 15.77 -7.60
C LEU A 74 0.97 15.85 -8.82
N GLY A 75 2.01 16.67 -8.77
CA GLY A 75 3.06 16.68 -9.79
C GLY A 75 3.76 15.32 -9.94
N PHE A 76 4.15 14.68 -8.82
CA PHE A 76 4.68 13.32 -8.82
C PHE A 76 3.65 12.30 -9.34
N PHE A 77 2.36 12.48 -9.01
CA PHE A 77 1.31 11.63 -9.55
C PHE A 77 1.24 11.68 -11.07
N LEU A 78 1.31 12.86 -11.67
CA LEU A 78 1.31 13.02 -13.13
C LEU A 78 2.53 12.34 -13.78
N ILE A 79 3.71 12.45 -13.17
CA ILE A 79 4.92 11.76 -13.63
C ILE A 79 4.72 10.24 -13.56
N PHE A 80 4.18 9.74 -12.44
CA PHE A 80 3.89 8.32 -12.27
C PHE A 80 2.86 7.82 -13.30
N MET A 81 1.79 8.56 -13.55
CA MET A 81 0.79 8.20 -14.55
C MET A 81 1.40 8.15 -15.96
N ARG A 82 2.21 9.16 -16.33
CA ARG A 82 2.92 9.15 -17.62
C ARG A 82 3.85 7.92 -17.76
N TYR A 83 4.57 7.59 -16.70
CA TYR A 83 5.43 6.40 -16.66
C TYR A 83 4.61 5.12 -16.87
N THR A 84 3.50 4.96 -16.14
CA THR A 84 2.61 3.79 -16.24
C THR A 84 2.02 3.64 -17.64
N PHE A 85 1.54 4.74 -18.24
CA PHE A 85 1.03 4.72 -19.61
C PHE A 85 2.13 4.41 -20.65
N ALA A 86 3.35 4.90 -20.43
CA ALA A 86 4.47 4.60 -21.33
C ALA A 86 4.82 3.11 -21.32
N ILE A 87 4.84 2.45 -20.15
CA ILE A 87 5.04 1.00 -20.05
C ILE A 87 3.90 0.25 -20.71
N ALA A 88 2.65 0.61 -20.43
CA ALA A 88 1.48 -0.05 -21.01
C ALA A 88 1.48 0.03 -22.55
N ARG A 89 2.01 1.12 -23.13
CA ARG A 89 2.07 1.32 -24.59
C ARG A 89 3.22 0.56 -25.26
N ASN A 90 4.36 0.43 -24.57
CA ASN A 90 5.57 -0.15 -25.16
C ASN A 90 5.60 -1.69 -25.11
N GLY A 91 4.58 -2.33 -24.52
CA GLY A 91 4.54 -3.79 -24.33
C GLY A 91 5.59 -4.24 -23.31
N ASN A 92 5.33 -5.34 -22.65
CA ASN A 92 6.17 -5.87 -21.58
C ASN A 92 7.62 -6.09 -22.01
N GLU A 93 8.53 -5.25 -21.56
CA GLU A 93 9.97 -5.55 -21.57
C GLU A 93 10.37 -6.59 -20.50
N ASP A 94 9.52 -6.84 -19.52
CA ASP A 94 9.73 -7.87 -18.49
C ASP A 94 8.95 -9.13 -18.86
N GLY A 95 9.65 -10.11 -19.43
CA GLY A 95 9.17 -11.38 -19.95
C GLY A 95 8.36 -12.24 -18.96
N GLY A 96 7.17 -11.81 -18.63
CA GLY A 96 6.13 -12.68 -18.15
C GLY A 96 5.55 -13.44 -19.33
N GLU A 97 5.55 -14.78 -19.29
CA GLU A 97 4.84 -15.59 -20.28
C GLU A 97 3.43 -15.02 -20.45
N GLU A 98 3.13 -14.57 -21.67
CA GLU A 98 1.77 -14.19 -22.06
C GLU A 98 0.86 -15.40 -21.84
N GLN A 99 0.22 -15.45 -20.69
CA GLN A 99 -0.89 -16.37 -20.53
C GLN A 99 -1.92 -15.93 -21.57
N LYS A 100 -2.20 -16.80 -22.54
CA LYS A 100 -3.28 -16.61 -23.52
C LYS A 100 -4.59 -16.42 -22.76
N VAL A 101 -4.87 -15.19 -22.38
CA VAL A 101 -6.12 -14.81 -21.72
C VAL A 101 -7.20 -14.92 -22.80
N LYS A 102 -8.23 -15.73 -22.53
CA LYS A 102 -9.41 -15.78 -23.39
C LYS A 102 -10.00 -14.38 -23.48
N GLU A 103 -9.97 -13.78 -24.66
CA GLU A 103 -10.58 -12.48 -24.89
C GLU A 103 -12.09 -12.55 -24.59
N LEU A 104 -12.49 -11.84 -23.55
CA LEU A 104 -13.90 -11.68 -23.22
C LEU A 104 -14.46 -10.45 -23.93
N PRO A 105 -15.73 -10.46 -24.36
CA PRO A 105 -16.38 -9.26 -24.88
C PRO A 105 -16.28 -8.12 -23.84
N ALA A 106 -16.01 -6.90 -24.31
CA ALA A 106 -15.76 -5.73 -23.45
C ALA A 106 -16.86 -5.51 -22.39
N TRP A 107 -18.13 -5.72 -22.73
CA TRP A 107 -19.23 -5.57 -21.78
C TRP A 107 -19.22 -6.62 -20.66
N LYS A 108 -18.80 -7.87 -20.95
CA LYS A 108 -18.64 -8.90 -19.90
C LYS A 108 -17.47 -8.58 -19.00
N SER A 109 -16.36 -8.11 -19.56
CA SER A 109 -15.20 -7.66 -18.78
C SER A 109 -15.58 -6.51 -17.85
N ALA A 110 -16.31 -5.50 -18.35
CA ALA A 110 -16.83 -4.40 -17.55
C ALA A 110 -17.75 -4.89 -16.42
N LEU A 111 -18.68 -5.81 -16.72
CA LEU A 111 -19.59 -6.37 -15.72
C LEU A 111 -18.84 -7.13 -14.61
N TYR A 112 -17.82 -7.94 -14.96
CA TYR A 112 -17.01 -8.66 -13.99
C TYR A 112 -16.14 -7.73 -13.15
N ILE A 113 -15.60 -6.67 -13.75
CA ILE A 113 -14.81 -5.66 -13.03
C ILE A 113 -15.70 -4.91 -12.03
N ILE A 114 -16.84 -4.38 -12.48
CA ILE A 114 -17.77 -3.62 -11.62
C ILE A 114 -18.35 -4.52 -10.53
N GLY A 115 -18.83 -5.70 -10.88
CA GLY A 115 -19.40 -6.64 -9.93
C GLY A 115 -18.37 -7.17 -8.93
N GLY A 116 -17.15 -7.46 -9.37
CA GLY A 116 -16.06 -7.88 -8.51
C GLY A 116 -15.60 -6.76 -7.55
N LEU A 117 -15.47 -5.54 -8.05
CA LEU A 117 -15.11 -4.37 -7.24
C LEU A 117 -16.19 -4.07 -6.19
N ALA A 118 -17.47 -4.06 -6.60
CA ALA A 118 -18.58 -3.90 -5.68
C ALA A 118 -18.59 -5.00 -4.60
N GLY A 119 -18.41 -6.26 -5.00
CA GLY A 119 -18.31 -7.38 -4.08
C GLY A 119 -17.16 -7.25 -3.07
N LEU A 120 -15.98 -6.80 -3.50
CA LEU A 120 -14.84 -6.56 -2.64
C LEU A 120 -15.08 -5.40 -1.66
N ILE A 121 -15.68 -4.30 -2.13
CA ILE A 121 -15.98 -3.14 -1.27
C ILE A 121 -17.03 -3.50 -0.22
N PHE A 122 -18.16 -4.01 -0.64
CA PHE A 122 -19.24 -4.37 0.31
C PHE A 122 -18.85 -5.54 1.21
N GLY A 123 -18.17 -6.56 0.67
CA GLY A 123 -17.67 -7.68 1.46
C GLY A 123 -16.63 -7.24 2.49
N GLY A 124 -15.72 -6.35 2.11
CA GLY A 124 -14.74 -5.74 3.02
C GLY A 124 -15.42 -4.95 4.14
N GLN A 125 -16.40 -4.11 3.82
CA GLN A 125 -17.17 -3.35 4.82
C GLN A 125 -17.90 -4.26 5.80
N PHE A 126 -18.64 -5.26 5.32
CA PHE A 126 -19.31 -6.24 6.20
C PHE A 126 -18.34 -6.99 7.09
N PHE A 127 -17.17 -7.37 6.57
CA PHE A 127 -16.14 -8.02 7.37
C PHE A 127 -15.62 -7.10 8.47
N VAL A 128 -15.29 -5.85 8.15
CA VAL A 128 -14.79 -4.86 9.12
C VAL A 128 -15.84 -4.57 10.18
N ASP A 129 -17.08 -4.31 9.79
CA ASP A 129 -18.19 -4.03 10.72
C ASP A 129 -18.42 -5.21 11.66
N GLY A 130 -18.41 -6.44 11.13
CA GLY A 130 -18.51 -7.65 11.95
C GLY A 130 -17.34 -7.84 12.90
N ALA A 131 -16.12 -7.64 12.44
CA ALA A 131 -14.91 -7.74 13.25
C ALA A 131 -14.88 -6.66 14.35
N CYS A 132 -15.28 -5.43 14.03
CA CYS A 132 -15.41 -4.34 15.00
C CYS A 132 -16.49 -4.64 16.05
N GLY A 133 -17.63 -5.21 15.65
CA GLY A 133 -18.69 -5.64 16.57
C GLY A 133 -18.21 -6.69 17.56
N ILE A 134 -17.50 -7.71 17.08
CA ILE A 134 -16.88 -8.75 17.94
C ILE A 134 -15.85 -8.13 18.88
N ALA A 135 -14.94 -7.29 18.37
CA ALA A 135 -13.90 -6.67 19.17
C ALA A 135 -14.49 -5.80 20.30
N ARG A 136 -15.55 -5.02 20.01
CA ARG A 136 -16.28 -4.25 21.04
C ARG A 136 -16.92 -5.15 22.10
N SER A 137 -17.51 -6.26 21.70
CA SER A 137 -18.11 -7.22 22.63
C SER A 137 -17.07 -7.88 23.57
N LEU A 138 -15.81 -7.95 23.12
CA LEU A 138 -14.67 -8.43 23.90
C LEU A 138 -14.02 -7.32 24.76
N GLY A 139 -14.56 -6.10 24.74
CA GLY A 139 -14.05 -4.99 25.55
C GLY A 139 -12.86 -4.26 24.94
N VAL A 140 -12.56 -4.46 23.65
CA VAL A 140 -11.48 -3.75 22.95
C VAL A 140 -11.91 -2.29 22.74
N SER A 141 -11.02 -1.33 23.04
CA SER A 141 -11.31 0.10 22.87
C SER A 141 -11.51 0.49 21.39
N ASP A 142 -12.39 1.49 21.16
CA ASP A 142 -12.65 2.00 19.81
C ASP A 142 -11.39 2.59 19.15
N SER A 143 -10.42 3.08 19.93
CA SER A 143 -9.13 3.54 19.45
C SER A 143 -8.31 2.40 18.82
N ILE A 144 -8.22 1.26 19.50
CA ILE A 144 -7.51 0.07 18.98
C ILE A 144 -8.22 -0.47 17.75
N ILE A 145 -9.56 -0.55 17.80
CA ILE A 145 -10.38 -0.98 16.67
C ILE A 145 -10.11 -0.09 15.43
N GLY A 146 -10.14 1.22 15.62
CA GLY A 146 -9.88 2.18 14.53
C GLY A 146 -8.47 2.07 13.96
N LEU A 147 -7.47 1.90 14.82
CA LEU A 147 -6.06 1.84 14.42
C LEU A 147 -5.70 0.53 13.69
N THR A 148 -6.33 -0.57 14.06
CA THR A 148 -6.01 -1.91 13.53
C THR A 148 -7.02 -2.42 12.52
N LEU A 149 -8.27 -2.62 12.94
CA LEU A 149 -9.30 -3.25 12.11
C LEU A 149 -9.80 -2.31 11.01
N VAL A 150 -10.02 -1.04 11.31
CA VAL A 150 -10.50 -0.08 10.29
C VAL A 150 -9.38 0.26 9.31
N ALA A 151 -8.17 0.54 9.80
CA ALA A 151 -7.02 0.85 8.92
C ALA A 151 -6.64 -0.34 8.03
N GLY A 152 -6.59 -1.56 8.58
CA GLY A 152 -6.37 -2.78 7.79
C GLY A 152 -7.54 -3.11 6.88
N GLY A 153 -8.77 -2.80 7.32
CA GLY A 153 -10.01 -3.10 6.61
C GLY A 153 -10.17 -2.37 5.29
N THR A 154 -9.68 -1.14 5.20
CA THR A 154 -9.67 -0.38 3.93
C THR A 154 -8.77 -1.02 2.87
N SER A 155 -7.78 -1.82 3.28
CA SER A 155 -6.87 -2.54 2.37
C SER A 155 -7.22 -4.03 2.21
N LEU A 156 -8.39 -4.48 2.71
CA LEU A 156 -8.85 -5.86 2.49
C LEU A 156 -9.14 -6.19 1.01
N PRO A 157 -9.72 -5.28 0.20
CA PRO A 157 -9.87 -5.50 -1.23
C PRO A 157 -8.53 -5.77 -1.92
N GLU A 158 -7.49 -5.01 -1.57
CA GLU A 158 -6.14 -5.18 -2.10
C GLU A 158 -5.53 -6.52 -1.66
N LEU A 159 -5.72 -6.91 -0.40
CA LEU A 159 -5.28 -8.22 0.11
C LEU A 159 -5.96 -9.36 -0.64
N ALA A 160 -7.28 -9.32 -0.77
CA ALA A 160 -8.06 -10.34 -1.46
C ALA A 160 -7.65 -10.45 -2.93
N THR A 161 -7.47 -9.33 -3.62
CA THR A 161 -7.03 -9.28 -5.02
C THR A 161 -5.63 -9.88 -5.17
N SER A 162 -4.69 -9.48 -4.31
CA SER A 162 -3.29 -9.91 -4.39
C SER A 162 -3.12 -11.40 -4.08
N VAL A 163 -3.79 -11.90 -3.03
CA VAL A 163 -3.78 -13.33 -2.70
C VAL A 163 -4.46 -14.16 -3.79
N THR A 164 -5.58 -13.69 -4.34
CA THR A 164 -6.26 -14.38 -5.46
C THR A 164 -5.39 -14.42 -6.71
N ALA A 165 -4.68 -13.33 -7.02
CA ALA A 165 -3.73 -13.31 -8.14
C ALA A 165 -2.60 -14.34 -7.94
N ALA A 166 -2.06 -14.45 -6.73
CA ALA A 166 -1.06 -15.47 -6.40
C ALA A 166 -1.61 -16.89 -6.56
N LEU A 167 -2.81 -17.17 -6.05
CA LEU A 167 -3.49 -18.47 -6.22
C LEU A 167 -3.69 -18.83 -7.71
N LYS A 168 -3.93 -17.81 -8.54
CA LYS A 168 -4.02 -17.96 -10.01
C LYS A 168 -2.66 -17.98 -10.72
N LYS A 169 -1.56 -18.07 -9.96
CA LYS A 169 -0.18 -18.10 -10.48
C LYS A 169 0.22 -16.85 -11.27
N ASN A 170 -0.35 -15.70 -10.91
CA ASN A 170 -0.02 -14.40 -11.51
C ASN A 170 0.43 -13.39 -10.43
N PRO A 171 1.59 -13.62 -9.79
CA PRO A 171 2.07 -12.77 -8.69
C PRO A 171 2.43 -11.34 -9.13
N GLY A 172 2.66 -11.10 -10.42
CA GLY A 172 2.92 -9.75 -10.95
C GLY A 172 1.77 -8.78 -10.69
N ILE A 173 0.52 -9.27 -10.75
CA ILE A 173 -0.66 -8.45 -10.42
C ILE A 173 -0.63 -8.02 -8.95
N ALA A 174 -0.22 -8.90 -8.04
CA ALA A 174 -0.16 -8.58 -6.63
C ALA A 174 0.87 -7.47 -6.33
N ILE A 175 2.07 -7.57 -6.94
CA ILE A 175 3.10 -6.53 -6.79
C ILE A 175 2.61 -5.20 -7.37
N GLY A 176 2.10 -5.22 -8.61
CA GLY A 176 1.57 -4.02 -9.26
C GLY A 176 0.44 -3.37 -8.46
N ASN A 177 -0.47 -4.17 -7.86
CA ASN A 177 -1.54 -3.70 -7.00
C ASN A 177 -0.99 -2.97 -5.77
N VAL A 178 -0.04 -3.57 -5.04
CA VAL A 178 0.55 -2.96 -3.83
C VAL A 178 1.33 -1.69 -4.16
N ILE A 179 2.19 -1.73 -5.18
CA ILE A 179 2.97 -0.56 -5.60
C ILE A 179 2.05 0.56 -6.07
N GLY A 180 1.08 0.23 -6.94
CA GLY A 180 0.11 1.18 -7.46
C GLY A 180 -0.72 1.84 -6.36
N SER A 181 -1.25 1.05 -5.42
CA SER A 181 -2.03 1.56 -4.28
C SER A 181 -1.18 2.47 -3.39
N ASN A 182 0.08 2.10 -3.09
CA ASN A 182 0.95 2.92 -2.25
C ASN A 182 1.26 4.28 -2.89
N LEU A 183 1.61 4.29 -4.18
CA LEU A 183 1.88 5.53 -4.90
C LEU A 183 0.63 6.38 -5.09
N PHE A 184 -0.52 5.75 -5.38
CA PHE A 184 -1.80 6.43 -5.50
C PHE A 184 -2.21 7.08 -4.18
N ASN A 185 -2.07 6.36 -3.06
CA ASN A 185 -2.39 6.86 -1.73
C ASN A 185 -1.56 8.11 -1.38
N VAL A 186 -0.25 8.08 -1.58
CA VAL A 186 0.61 9.22 -1.26
C VAL A 186 0.45 10.34 -2.27
N PHE A 187 0.58 10.06 -3.56
CA PHE A 187 0.66 11.11 -4.56
C PHE A 187 -0.70 11.71 -4.93
N PHE A 188 -1.74 10.87 -5.02
CA PHE A 188 -3.06 11.33 -5.42
C PHE A 188 -3.97 11.64 -4.22
N VAL A 189 -4.17 10.67 -3.31
CA VAL A 189 -5.12 10.86 -2.20
C VAL A 189 -4.66 11.97 -1.27
N LEU A 190 -3.40 11.94 -0.78
CA LEU A 190 -2.88 13.04 0.04
C LEU A 190 -2.67 14.31 -0.78
N GLY A 191 -2.21 14.19 -2.03
CA GLY A 191 -2.04 15.32 -2.93
C GLY A 191 -3.32 16.12 -3.12
N CYS A 192 -4.43 15.46 -3.46
CA CYS A 192 -5.74 16.10 -3.58
C CYS A 192 -6.22 16.66 -2.23
N SER A 193 -6.13 15.86 -1.17
CA SER A 193 -6.63 16.26 0.15
C SER A 193 -5.90 17.50 0.68
N ALA A 194 -4.56 17.52 0.61
CA ALA A 194 -3.75 18.65 1.08
C ALA A 194 -3.92 19.90 0.21
N SER A 195 -4.06 19.74 -1.11
CA SER A 195 -4.33 20.86 -2.03
C SER A 195 -5.63 21.57 -1.72
N LEU A 196 -6.66 20.83 -1.30
CA LEU A 196 -7.96 21.40 -0.90
C LEU A 196 -7.89 22.03 0.50
N SER A 197 -7.29 21.34 1.46
CA SER A 197 -7.15 21.79 2.85
C SER A 197 -5.85 21.26 3.46
N PRO A 198 -5.04 22.11 4.11
CA PRO A 198 -3.85 21.66 4.82
C PRO A 198 -4.18 20.55 5.81
N LEU A 199 -3.34 19.53 5.86
CA LEU A 199 -3.56 18.35 6.67
C LEU A 199 -2.64 18.36 7.89
N PRO A 200 -3.16 18.49 9.12
CA PRO A 200 -2.37 18.32 10.33
C PRO A 200 -2.01 16.85 10.52
N MET A 201 -0.83 16.58 11.06
CA MET A 201 -0.32 15.22 11.30
C MET A 201 -1.22 14.40 12.26
N GLY A 202 -1.94 15.06 13.15
CA GLY A 202 -2.83 14.39 14.11
C GLY A 202 -2.04 13.49 15.08
N ASN A 203 -2.42 12.23 15.16
CA ASN A 203 -1.78 11.23 16.04
C ASN A 203 -0.62 10.48 15.37
N ILE A 204 -0.26 10.84 14.13
CA ILE A 204 0.87 10.24 13.43
C ILE A 204 2.16 10.84 13.97
N ASN A 205 3.10 9.97 14.30
CA ASN A 205 4.40 10.36 14.84
C ASN A 205 5.55 9.95 13.92
N ASN A 206 6.76 10.37 14.26
CA ASN A 206 7.95 10.05 13.46
C ASN A 206 8.31 8.55 13.46
N ILE A 207 7.81 7.77 14.42
CA ILE A 207 7.98 6.31 14.42
C ILE A 207 7.16 5.71 13.28
N ASP A 208 5.92 6.18 13.06
CA ASP A 208 5.06 5.71 11.97
C ASP A 208 5.70 6.02 10.61
N MET A 209 6.30 7.23 10.47
CA MET A 209 7.04 7.62 9.26
C MET A 209 8.30 6.77 9.07
N ALA A 210 9.02 6.48 10.15
CA ALA A 210 10.20 5.61 10.09
C ALA A 210 9.82 4.17 9.68
N VAL A 211 8.69 3.64 10.19
CA VAL A 211 8.17 2.33 9.79
C VAL A 211 7.71 2.34 8.34
N LEU A 212 7.06 3.40 7.85
CA LEU A 212 6.67 3.55 6.45
C LEU A 212 7.88 3.49 5.52
N VAL A 213 8.92 4.28 5.81
CA VAL A 213 10.17 4.28 5.02
C VAL A 213 10.91 2.96 5.18
N GLY A 214 11.05 2.48 6.42
CA GLY A 214 11.74 1.23 6.74
C GLY A 214 11.11 0.01 6.08
N SER A 215 9.77 -0.09 6.07
CA SER A 215 9.06 -1.17 5.40
C SER A 215 9.26 -1.14 3.88
N SER A 216 9.26 0.04 3.27
CA SER A 216 9.51 0.22 1.84
C SER A 216 10.94 -0.17 1.46
N ILE A 217 11.93 0.21 2.29
CA ILE A 217 13.34 -0.21 2.13
C ILE A 217 13.47 -1.73 2.35
N LEU A 218 12.84 -2.29 3.38
CA LEU A 218 12.85 -3.73 3.64
C LEU A 218 12.29 -4.51 2.45
N PHE A 219 11.19 -4.06 1.86
CA PHE A 219 10.62 -4.67 0.65
C PHE A 219 11.62 -4.68 -0.50
N TRP A 220 12.33 -3.57 -0.73
CA TRP A 220 13.38 -3.48 -1.74
C TRP A 220 14.55 -4.42 -1.45
N LEU A 221 15.05 -4.45 -0.20
CA LEU A 221 16.15 -5.31 0.22
C LEU A 221 15.81 -6.80 0.06
N VAL A 222 14.63 -7.21 0.53
CA VAL A 222 14.16 -8.60 0.42
C VAL A 222 14.08 -9.03 -1.05
N GLY A 223 13.58 -8.16 -1.94
CA GLY A 223 13.54 -8.45 -3.37
C GLY A 223 14.91 -8.49 -4.03
N TRP A 224 15.91 -7.76 -3.50
CA TRP A 224 17.24 -7.67 -4.11
C TRP A 224 18.20 -8.77 -3.65
N PHE A 225 18.30 -9.01 -2.34
CA PHE A 225 19.36 -9.85 -1.76
C PHE A 225 19.06 -11.34 -1.80
N PHE A 226 17.81 -11.78 -1.86
CA PHE A 226 17.45 -13.18 -1.79
C PHE A 226 17.07 -13.77 -3.16
N LYS A 227 17.65 -14.95 -3.50
CA LYS A 227 17.35 -15.82 -4.65
C LYS A 227 16.81 -15.13 -5.93
N LYS A 228 17.67 -14.44 -6.67
CA LYS A 228 17.34 -13.93 -8.02
C LYS A 228 16.01 -13.14 -8.07
N ARG A 229 15.84 -12.15 -7.21
CA ARG A 229 14.66 -11.28 -7.17
C ARG A 229 13.34 -12.04 -6.90
N THR A 230 13.40 -13.05 -6.05
CA THR A 230 12.21 -13.80 -5.64
C THR A 230 12.00 -13.64 -4.14
N ILE A 231 10.85 -13.10 -3.76
CA ILE A 231 10.40 -13.07 -2.36
C ILE A 231 9.84 -14.44 -2.04
N THR A 232 10.54 -15.20 -1.21
CA THR A 232 10.15 -16.56 -0.84
C THR A 232 9.17 -16.54 0.33
N ARG A 233 8.69 -17.71 0.74
CA ARG A 233 7.78 -17.82 1.90
C ARG A 233 8.43 -17.38 3.21
N ILE A 234 9.76 -17.51 3.34
CA ILE A 234 10.47 -17.11 4.57
C ILE A 234 10.46 -15.60 4.70
N GLU A 235 10.83 -14.90 3.62
CA GLU A 235 10.79 -13.43 3.60
C GLU A 235 9.35 -12.91 3.72
N GLY A 236 8.39 -13.60 3.10
CA GLY A 236 6.96 -13.30 3.28
C GLY A 236 6.53 -13.41 4.74
N GLY A 237 6.95 -14.47 5.43
CA GLY A 237 6.71 -14.66 6.87
C GLY A 237 7.37 -13.56 7.71
N LEU A 238 8.60 -13.16 7.36
CA LEU A 238 9.30 -12.05 8.02
C LEU A 238 8.51 -10.73 7.91
N LEU A 239 8.02 -10.40 6.71
CA LEU A 239 7.22 -9.19 6.50
C LEU A 239 5.95 -9.18 7.36
N VAL A 240 5.22 -10.32 7.42
CA VAL A 240 4.02 -10.45 8.26
C VAL A 240 4.38 -10.30 9.75
N VAL A 241 5.47 -10.91 10.22
CA VAL A 241 5.93 -10.77 11.61
C VAL A 241 6.27 -9.31 11.92
N CYS A 242 6.94 -8.60 11.01
CA CYS A 242 7.21 -7.16 11.16
C CYS A 242 5.92 -6.34 11.31
N TYR A 243 4.87 -6.66 10.53
CA TYR A 243 3.58 -5.99 10.66
C TYR A 243 2.92 -6.25 12.01
N ILE A 244 2.91 -7.52 12.44
CA ILE A 244 2.34 -7.90 13.76
C ILE A 244 3.11 -7.21 14.88
N ALA A 245 4.44 -7.16 14.83
CA ALA A 245 5.27 -6.48 15.82
C ALA A 245 4.97 -4.98 15.87
N TYR A 246 4.85 -4.32 14.71
CA TYR A 246 4.47 -2.92 14.63
C TYR A 246 3.08 -2.66 15.22
N THR A 247 2.09 -3.49 14.88
CA THR A 247 0.74 -3.37 15.43
C THR A 247 0.70 -3.59 16.95
N ALA A 248 1.43 -4.59 17.45
CA ALA A 248 1.56 -4.84 18.88
C ALA A 248 2.22 -3.67 19.61
N PHE A 249 3.25 -3.07 19.00
CA PHE A 249 3.89 -1.85 19.53
C PHE A 249 2.91 -0.68 19.61
N LEU A 250 2.13 -0.42 18.56
CA LEU A 250 1.11 0.65 18.56
C LEU A 250 0.06 0.45 19.68
N ILE A 251 -0.38 -0.80 19.89
CA ILE A 251 -1.35 -1.13 20.95
C ILE A 251 -0.72 -0.91 22.34
N SER A 252 0.58 -1.18 22.51
CA SER A 252 1.27 -1.01 23.79
C SER A 252 1.50 0.46 24.18
N GLN A 253 1.40 1.39 23.23
CA GLN A 253 1.60 2.83 23.45
C GLN A 253 0.30 3.57 23.85
N GLN A 254 -0.85 2.91 23.83
CA GLN A 254 -2.15 3.45 24.24
C GLN A 254 -2.52 3.07 25.68
#